data_07abe8656b49bfd98f79ac2e529b9160
#
_entry.id   07abe8656b49bfd98f79ac2e529b9160
#
_cell.length_a   1.000
_cell.length_b   1.000
_cell.length_c   1.000
_cell.angle_alpha   90.00
_cell.angle_beta   90.00
_cell.angle_gamma   90.00
#
_symmetry.space_group_name_H-M   'P 1'
#
loop_
_entity.id
_entity.type
_entity.pdbx_description
1 polymer ?
#
loop_
_entity_poly.entity_id
_entity_poly.type
_entity_poly.pdbx_seq_one_letter_code
_entity_poly.pdbx_strand_id
1 'polypeptide(L)'
;MTELDFVNGYLKKETTYNKNGRLAEIEIAYDGGSKVAVLNDLTYEEASKLDYTDSVIFDEPVETDYVKIYIKSVYEGTECEDTCVSEIRVMGKGV
;
A
#
# COMPACT_ATOMS: atom_id res chain seq x y z
N MET A 1 2.69 -14.28 -7.87
CA MET A 1 2.92 -13.03 -7.11
C MET A 1 3.99 -13.26 -6.06
N THR A 2 5.01 -12.45 -6.08
CA THR A 2 6.11 -12.54 -5.12
C THR A 2 6.18 -11.33 -4.20
N GLU A 3 5.63 -10.20 -4.65
CA GLU A 3 5.74 -8.92 -3.94
C GLU A 3 4.62 -7.99 -4.36
N LEU A 4 4.13 -7.18 -3.42
CA LEU A 4 3.25 -6.04 -3.69
C LEU A 4 3.96 -4.76 -3.24
N ASP A 5 4.10 -3.82 -4.16
CA ASP A 5 4.69 -2.51 -3.87
C ASP A 5 3.60 -1.45 -3.85
N PHE A 6 3.68 -0.54 -2.91
CA PHE A 6 2.68 0.52 -2.72
C PHE A 6 3.32 1.90 -2.81
N VAL A 7 2.60 2.83 -3.43
CA VAL A 7 2.83 4.26 -3.20
C VAL A 7 1.62 4.74 -2.40
N ASN A 8 1.77 4.80 -1.09
CA ASN A 8 0.70 5.07 -0.14
C ASN A 8 0.51 6.57 0.03
N GLY A 9 -0.75 7.03 -0.05
CA GLY A 9 -1.07 8.44 0.10
C GLY A 9 -1.15 9.20 -1.23
N TYR A 10 -1.51 10.48 -1.13
CA TYR A 10 -1.65 11.36 -2.30
C TYR A 10 -0.40 12.25 -2.40
N LEU A 11 0.60 11.80 -3.14
CA LEU A 11 1.93 12.42 -3.21
C LEU A 11 2.07 13.54 -4.25
N LYS A 12 0.98 14.09 -4.76
CA LYS A 12 1.02 15.19 -5.73
C LYS A 12 1.78 16.40 -5.16
N LYS A 13 1.53 16.73 -3.89
CA LYS A 13 2.23 17.78 -3.15
C LYS A 13 2.04 17.56 -1.66
N GLU A 14 2.82 18.23 -0.83
CA GLU A 14 2.80 18.07 0.62
C GLU A 14 1.41 18.32 1.22
N THR A 15 0.71 19.36 0.75
CA THR A 15 -0.62 19.67 1.28
C THR A 15 -1.62 18.55 1.04
N THR A 16 -1.63 17.95 -0.16
CA THR A 16 -2.54 16.85 -0.47
C THR A 16 -2.17 15.58 0.30
N TYR A 17 -0.88 15.33 0.49
CA TYR A 17 -0.42 14.18 1.25
C TYR A 17 -0.87 14.26 2.71
N ASN A 18 -0.71 15.43 3.33
CA ASN A 18 -1.06 15.62 4.73
C ASN A 18 -2.57 15.68 4.97
N LYS A 19 -3.35 16.22 4.03
CA LYS A 19 -4.79 16.36 4.17
C LYS A 19 -5.55 15.06 4.03
N ASN A 20 -5.07 14.14 3.21
CA ASN A 20 -5.74 12.87 2.91
C ASN A 20 -5.18 11.75 3.76
N GLY A 21 -6.02 10.76 4.05
CA GLY A 21 -5.62 9.57 4.78
C GLY A 21 -4.79 8.63 3.92
N ARG A 22 -4.13 7.70 4.58
CA ARG A 22 -3.29 6.67 3.97
C ARG A 22 -3.62 5.32 4.58
N LEU A 23 -3.31 4.25 3.86
CA LEU A 23 -3.48 2.90 4.38
C LEU A 23 -2.55 2.65 5.57
N ALA A 24 -3.05 2.05 6.64
CA ALA A 24 -2.25 1.62 7.78
C ALA A 24 -2.18 0.09 7.82
N GLU A 25 -3.18 -0.57 8.35
CA GLU A 25 -3.22 -2.03 8.35
C GLU A 25 -4.13 -2.54 7.24
N ILE A 26 -3.65 -3.49 6.46
CA ILE A 26 -4.40 -4.11 5.37
C ILE A 26 -4.31 -5.62 5.46
N GLU A 27 -5.32 -6.29 4.89
CA GLU A 27 -5.28 -7.72 4.64
C GLU A 27 -5.28 -7.94 3.13
N ILE A 28 -4.29 -8.67 2.66
CA ILE A 28 -4.14 -9.01 1.26
C ILE A 28 -4.63 -10.43 1.07
N ALA A 29 -5.77 -10.58 0.38
CA ALA A 29 -6.36 -11.88 0.11
C ALA A 29 -6.07 -12.29 -1.33
N TYR A 30 -5.75 -13.56 -1.51
CA TYR A 30 -5.44 -14.15 -2.80
C TYR A 30 -5.95 -15.58 -2.82
N ASP A 31 -5.79 -16.26 -3.95
CA ASP A 31 -6.26 -17.63 -4.10
C ASP A 31 -5.50 -18.55 -3.14
N GLY A 32 -6.23 -19.15 -2.21
CA GLY A 32 -5.70 -20.07 -1.23
C GLY A 32 -5.24 -19.47 0.10
N GLY A 33 -5.32 -18.14 0.28
CA GLY A 33 -4.90 -17.56 1.56
C GLY A 33 -4.98 -16.05 1.67
N SER A 34 -4.36 -15.55 2.72
CA SER A 34 -4.27 -14.10 2.95
C SER A 34 -3.04 -13.77 3.79
N LYS A 35 -2.66 -12.49 3.76
CA LYS A 35 -1.54 -11.97 4.55
C LYS A 35 -1.91 -10.58 5.06
N VAL A 36 -1.67 -10.35 6.36
CA VAL A 36 -1.85 -9.03 6.97
C VAL A 36 -0.54 -8.27 6.90
N ALA A 37 -0.61 -6.99 6.56
CA ALA A 37 0.54 -6.12 6.50
C ALA A 37 0.22 -4.76 7.11
N VAL A 38 1.23 -4.15 7.76
CA VAL A 38 1.13 -2.79 8.28
C VAL A 38 2.06 -1.92 7.46
N LEU A 39 1.49 -0.89 6.82
CA LEU A 39 2.26 0.02 5.99
C LEU A 39 2.89 1.12 6.84
N ASN A 40 4.00 1.69 6.34
CA ASN A 40 4.75 2.70 7.07
C ASN A 40 4.01 4.04 7.16
N ASP A 41 4.11 4.70 8.31
CA ASP A 41 3.62 6.06 8.50
C ASP A 41 4.77 7.03 8.21
N LEU A 42 4.87 7.45 6.95
CA LEU A 42 5.96 8.30 6.49
C LEU A 42 5.52 9.76 6.41
N THR A 43 6.48 10.67 6.64
CA THR A 43 6.26 12.09 6.31
C THR A 43 6.28 12.27 4.79
N TYR A 44 5.75 13.38 4.30
CA TYR A 44 5.81 13.69 2.87
C TYR A 44 7.26 13.71 2.37
N GLU A 45 8.17 14.30 3.18
CA GLU A 45 9.58 14.36 2.81
C GLU A 45 10.19 12.97 2.62
N GLU A 46 9.89 12.05 3.53
CA GLU A 46 10.37 10.67 3.42
C GLU A 46 9.76 9.95 2.22
N ALA A 47 8.44 10.04 2.07
CA ALA A 47 7.71 9.34 1.01
C ALA A 47 8.09 9.84 -0.38
N SER A 48 8.30 11.14 -0.53
CA SER A 48 8.60 11.75 -1.84
C SER A 48 9.96 11.36 -2.40
N LYS A 49 10.85 10.85 -1.56
CA LYS A 49 12.19 10.41 -1.97
C LYS A 49 12.24 8.95 -2.40
N LEU A 50 11.14 8.21 -2.22
CA LEU A 50 11.08 6.78 -2.49
C LEU A 50 10.29 6.50 -3.76
N ASP A 51 10.71 5.49 -4.53
CA ASP A 51 9.93 5.00 -5.67
C ASP A 51 8.64 4.34 -5.19
N TYR A 52 8.75 3.58 -4.10
CA TYR A 52 7.61 2.94 -3.43
C TYR A 52 7.75 3.14 -1.93
N THR A 53 6.64 3.48 -1.27
CA THR A 53 6.64 3.71 0.18
C THR A 53 6.69 2.42 0.97
N ASP A 54 6.17 1.35 0.41
CA ASP A 54 6.07 0.06 1.08
C ASP A 54 6.20 -1.09 0.09
N SER A 55 6.78 -2.18 0.56
CA SER A 55 6.86 -3.43 -0.20
C SER A 55 6.47 -4.58 0.72
N VAL A 56 5.50 -5.37 0.28
CA VAL A 56 5.07 -6.57 0.99
C VAL A 56 5.62 -7.78 0.23
N ILE A 57 6.54 -8.50 0.85
CA ILE A 57 7.23 -9.62 0.23
C ILE A 57 6.64 -10.93 0.74
N PHE A 58 6.32 -11.83 -0.18
CA PHE A 58 5.81 -13.15 0.16
C PHE A 58 6.97 -14.14 0.27
N ASP A 59 6.98 -14.96 1.33
CA ASP A 59 8.04 -15.94 1.56
C ASP A 59 8.13 -16.95 0.43
N GLU A 60 6.98 -17.31 -0.14
CA GLU A 60 6.91 -18.19 -1.29
C GLU A 60 6.05 -17.54 -2.37
N PRO A 61 6.36 -17.78 -3.65
CA PRO A 61 5.53 -17.24 -4.73
C PRO A 61 4.07 -17.70 -4.60
N VAL A 62 3.13 -16.77 -4.76
CA VAL A 62 1.70 -17.05 -4.70
C VAL A 62 1.16 -17.12 -6.13
N GLU A 63 0.53 -18.25 -6.48
CA GLU A 63 -0.13 -18.39 -7.75
C GLU A 63 -1.60 -18.02 -7.58
N THR A 64 -2.01 -16.90 -8.17
CA THR A 64 -3.35 -16.36 -7.99
C THR A 64 -3.80 -15.55 -9.21
N ASP A 65 -5.09 -15.61 -9.50
CA ASP A 65 -5.70 -14.83 -10.58
C ASP A 65 -6.24 -13.48 -10.09
N TYR A 66 -6.23 -13.26 -8.77
CA TYR A 66 -6.76 -12.02 -8.18
C TYR A 66 -6.04 -11.65 -6.90
N VAL A 67 -6.12 -10.38 -6.56
CA VAL A 67 -5.67 -9.86 -5.26
C VAL A 67 -6.76 -8.94 -4.74
N LYS A 68 -7.21 -9.17 -3.51
CA LYS A 68 -8.16 -8.29 -2.83
C LYS A 68 -7.47 -7.66 -1.63
N ILE A 69 -7.65 -6.38 -1.46
CA ILE A 69 -7.08 -5.65 -0.33
C ILE A 69 -8.21 -5.14 0.55
N TYR A 70 -8.22 -5.63 1.79
CA TYR A 70 -9.18 -5.19 2.80
C TYR A 70 -8.49 -4.18 3.71
N ILE A 71 -9.08 -3.01 3.85
CA ILE A 71 -8.55 -1.93 4.68
C ILE A 71 -9.03 -2.17 6.11
N LYS A 72 -8.10 -2.45 7.03
CA LYS A 72 -8.41 -2.67 8.44
C LYS A 72 -8.29 -1.40 9.26
N SER A 73 -7.32 -0.56 8.94
CA SER A 73 -7.16 0.75 9.58
C SER A 73 -6.45 1.70 8.63
N VAL A 74 -6.54 2.99 8.94
CA VAL A 74 -5.95 4.05 8.13
C VAL A 74 -5.20 5.03 9.03
N TYR A 75 -4.19 5.70 8.45
CA TYR A 75 -3.61 6.90 9.03
C TYR A 75 -4.47 8.07 8.56
N GLU A 76 -5.17 8.73 9.47
CA GLU A 76 -6.09 9.80 9.12
C GLU A 76 -5.33 11.04 8.62
N GLY A 77 -5.90 11.67 7.60
CA GLY A 77 -5.42 12.96 7.14
C GLY A 77 -5.92 14.08 8.05
N THR A 78 -5.36 15.27 7.88
CA THR A 78 -5.66 16.41 8.73
C THR A 78 -7.01 17.08 8.43
N GLU A 79 -7.50 16.97 7.20
CA GLU A 79 -8.73 17.66 6.79
C GLU A 79 -9.73 16.80 6.02
N CYS A 80 -9.26 15.75 5.35
CA CYS A 80 -10.12 14.91 4.51
C CYS A 80 -10.28 13.52 5.13
N GLU A 81 -11.49 12.97 5.02
CA GLU A 81 -11.76 11.60 5.44
C GLU A 81 -11.34 10.58 4.38
N ASP A 82 -11.00 11.05 3.18
CA ASP A 82 -10.60 10.18 2.08
C ASP A 82 -9.25 9.52 2.35
N THR A 83 -9.16 8.25 2.01
CA THR A 83 -7.91 7.49 2.07
C THR A 83 -7.42 7.30 0.63
N CYS A 84 -6.19 7.74 0.38
CA CYS A 84 -5.60 7.74 -0.96
C CYS A 84 -4.43 6.78 -1.09
N VAL A 85 -4.37 6.10 -2.23
CA VAL A 85 -3.24 5.28 -2.62
C VAL A 85 -2.88 5.67 -4.05
N SER A 86 -1.65 6.12 -4.26
CA SER A 86 -1.23 6.58 -5.59
C SER A 86 -0.94 5.43 -6.55
N GLU A 87 -0.38 4.33 -6.06
CA GLU A 87 -0.05 3.19 -6.91
C GLU A 87 0.05 1.90 -6.10
N ILE A 88 -0.35 0.80 -6.73
CA ILE A 88 -0.10 -0.55 -6.24
C ILE A 88 0.46 -1.35 -7.42
N ARG A 89 1.64 -1.96 -7.22
CA ARG A 89 2.27 -2.78 -8.25
C ARG A 89 2.38 -4.21 -7.77
N VAL A 90 1.89 -5.14 -8.59
CA VAL A 90 2.02 -6.59 -8.35
C VAL A 90 3.25 -7.09 -9.08
N MET A 91 4.19 -7.68 -8.35
CA MET A 91 5.38 -8.29 -8.91
C MET A 91 5.26 -9.80 -8.86
N GLY A 92 5.77 -10.47 -9.88
CA GLY A 92 5.73 -11.91 -9.94
C GLY A 92 6.92 -12.46 -10.68
N LYS A 93 7.07 -13.81 -10.62
CA LYS A 93 8.05 -14.47 -11.50
C LYS A 93 7.53 -14.35 -12.92
N GLY A 94 8.40 -13.95 -13.81
CA GLY A 94 8.11 -13.94 -15.23
C GLY A 94 7.74 -15.36 -15.70
N VAL A 95 6.83 -15.41 -16.61
CA VAL A 95 6.40 -16.68 -17.20
C VAL A 95 7.09 -16.83 -18.55
#